data_e85ed426f8be8a636d233f6b9a8aab14
#
_entry.id   e85ed426f8be8a636d233f6b9a8aab14
#
_cell.length_a   1.000
_cell.length_b   1.000
_cell.length_c   1.000
_cell.angle_alpha   90.00
_cell.angle_beta   90.00
_cell.angle_gamma   90.00
#
_symmetry.space_group_name_H-M   'P 1'
#
loop_
_entity.id
_entity.type
_entity.pdbx_description
1 polymer ?
#
loop_
_entity_poly.entity_id
_entity_poly.type
_entity_poly.pdbx_seq_one_letter_code
_entity_poly.pdbx_strand_id
1 'polypeptide(L)'
;MSVPLLDLKPQYDAIQEELDAAVLRVVRSQTFILGPEVEALEAEMARFVGVPHAIACASGTDALLLALRALDPAPGDEAVLPAFAFFATAGAAWNAGFRPV
;
A
#
# COMPACT_ATOMS: atom_id res chain seq x y z
N MET A 1 -14.76 -25.54 -21.06
CA MET A 1 -13.54 -24.78 -20.67
C MET A 1 -14.01 -23.72 -19.67
N SER A 2 -13.57 -23.75 -18.41
CA SER A 2 -13.91 -22.74 -17.41
C SER A 2 -12.82 -21.66 -17.41
N VAL A 3 -13.20 -20.41 -17.46
CA VAL A 3 -12.27 -19.29 -17.30
C VAL A 3 -12.26 -18.92 -15.82
N PRO A 4 -11.12 -18.99 -15.11
CA PRO A 4 -11.05 -18.60 -13.71
C PRO A 4 -11.30 -17.09 -13.55
N LEU A 5 -11.89 -16.71 -12.43
CA LEU A 5 -12.11 -15.29 -12.10
C LEU A 5 -10.78 -14.54 -11.89
N LEU A 6 -9.78 -15.23 -11.37
CA LEU A 6 -8.43 -14.73 -11.13
C LEU A 6 -7.43 -15.85 -11.44
N ASP A 7 -6.40 -15.53 -12.21
CA ASP A 7 -5.27 -16.42 -12.48
C ASP A 7 -3.96 -15.61 -12.43
N LEU A 8 -3.22 -15.75 -11.34
CA LEU A 8 -1.93 -15.08 -11.13
C LEU A 8 -0.74 -15.90 -11.62
N LYS A 9 -0.97 -17.14 -12.06
CA LYS A 9 0.11 -18.04 -12.45
C LYS A 9 0.93 -17.53 -13.66
N PRO A 10 0.32 -17.04 -14.75
CA PRO A 10 1.09 -16.51 -15.87
C PRO A 10 1.98 -15.32 -15.50
N GLN A 11 1.52 -14.47 -14.56
CA GLN A 11 2.33 -13.36 -14.05
C GLN A 11 3.52 -13.89 -13.23
N TYR A 12 3.27 -14.82 -12.32
CA TYR A 12 4.32 -15.43 -11.52
C TYR A 12 5.35 -16.15 -12.39
N ASP A 13 4.91 -16.97 -13.35
CA ASP A 13 5.80 -17.72 -14.26
C ASP A 13 6.76 -16.79 -15.02
N ALA A 14 6.33 -15.56 -15.33
CA ALA A 14 7.13 -14.57 -16.03
C ALA A 14 8.24 -13.93 -15.19
N ILE A 15 8.08 -13.89 -13.86
CA ILE A 15 9.00 -13.21 -12.93
C ILE A 15 9.51 -14.13 -11.81
N GLN A 16 9.27 -15.43 -11.92
CA GLN A 16 9.51 -16.41 -10.86
C GLN A 16 10.93 -16.36 -10.31
N GLU A 17 11.93 -16.41 -11.18
CA GLU A 17 13.33 -16.46 -10.75
C GLU A 17 13.73 -15.24 -9.92
N GLU A 18 13.31 -14.06 -10.36
CA GLU A 18 13.59 -12.79 -9.67
C GLU A 18 12.85 -12.72 -8.34
N LEU A 19 11.57 -13.10 -8.34
CA LEU A 19 10.71 -13.05 -7.14
C LEU A 19 11.21 -14.02 -6.07
N ASP A 20 11.48 -15.29 -6.45
CA ASP A 20 11.96 -16.30 -5.52
C ASP A 20 13.33 -15.93 -4.94
N ALA A 21 14.24 -15.37 -5.75
CA ALA A 21 15.52 -14.88 -5.28
C ALA A 21 15.37 -13.75 -4.27
N ALA A 22 14.46 -12.80 -4.51
CA ALA A 22 14.18 -11.69 -3.59
C ALA A 22 13.62 -12.18 -2.26
N VAL A 23 12.61 -13.05 -2.28
CA VAL A 23 12.02 -13.64 -1.09
C VAL A 23 13.06 -14.41 -0.27
N LEU A 24 13.87 -15.24 -0.91
CA LEU A 24 14.91 -16.02 -0.25
C LEU A 24 16.00 -15.13 0.36
N ARG A 25 16.32 -14.00 -0.27
CA ARG A 25 17.28 -13.01 0.29
C ARG A 25 16.78 -12.49 1.63
N VAL A 26 15.51 -12.07 1.70
CA VAL A 26 14.90 -11.56 2.93
C VAL A 26 14.86 -12.64 4.02
N VAL A 27 14.40 -13.86 3.66
CA VAL A 27 14.36 -14.98 4.61
C VAL A 27 15.73 -15.30 5.19
N ARG A 28 16.77 -15.31 4.36
CA ARG A 28 18.16 -15.60 4.81
C ARG A 28 18.76 -14.47 5.66
N SER A 29 18.40 -13.22 5.38
CA SER A 29 18.87 -12.07 6.15
C SER A 29 18.24 -11.99 7.55
N GLN A 30 17.07 -12.61 7.75
CA GLN A 30 16.25 -12.51 8.99
C GLN A 30 15.86 -11.06 9.35
N THR A 31 15.95 -10.13 8.38
CA THR A 31 15.61 -8.71 8.57
C THR A 31 14.23 -8.46 7.97
N PHE A 32 13.17 -8.73 8.74
CA PHE A 32 11.79 -8.71 8.25
C PHE A 32 11.08 -7.38 8.46
N ILE A 33 11.57 -6.53 9.37
CA ILE A 33 10.93 -5.26 9.73
C ILE A 33 11.88 -4.12 9.37
N LEU A 34 11.41 -3.18 8.57
CA LEU A 34 12.15 -1.99 8.15
C LEU A 34 13.57 -2.30 7.64
N GLY A 35 13.69 -3.38 6.87
CA GLY A 35 14.96 -3.83 6.33
C GLY A 35 15.37 -3.14 5.03
N PRO A 36 16.55 -3.48 4.49
CA PRO A 36 17.09 -2.84 3.28
C PRO A 36 16.18 -2.90 2.06
N GLU A 37 15.36 -3.94 1.94
CA GLU A 37 14.40 -4.07 0.83
C GLU A 37 13.27 -3.03 0.93
N VAL A 38 12.85 -2.66 2.15
CA VAL A 38 11.86 -1.60 2.36
C VAL A 38 12.46 -0.24 2.03
N GLU A 39 13.68 0.04 2.50
CA GLU A 39 14.39 1.29 2.18
C GLU A 39 14.60 1.46 0.68
N ALA A 40 14.97 0.37 -0.02
CA ALA A 40 15.13 0.37 -1.46
C ALA A 40 13.79 0.64 -2.17
N LEU A 41 12.70 -0.01 -1.75
CA LEU A 41 11.35 0.22 -2.29
C LEU A 41 10.92 1.68 -2.12
N GLU A 42 11.10 2.27 -0.94
CA GLU A 42 10.76 3.67 -0.68
C GLU A 42 11.53 4.61 -1.62
N ALA A 43 12.84 4.39 -1.77
CA ALA A 43 13.67 5.19 -2.67
C ALA A 43 13.29 5.03 -4.14
N GLU A 44 12.96 3.83 -4.58
CA GLU A 44 12.54 3.53 -5.96
C GLU A 44 11.16 4.12 -6.26
N MET A 45 10.21 3.97 -5.33
CA MET A 45 8.86 4.53 -5.47
C MET A 45 8.88 6.06 -5.48
N ALA A 46 9.68 6.70 -4.61
CA ALA A 46 9.84 8.14 -4.61
C ALA A 46 10.35 8.64 -5.97
N ARG A 47 11.36 7.98 -6.55
CA ARG A 47 11.89 8.30 -7.88
C ARG A 47 10.86 8.06 -8.99
N PHE A 48 10.15 6.92 -8.94
CA PHE A 48 9.16 6.56 -9.95
C PHE A 48 7.99 7.53 -9.99
N VAL A 49 7.48 7.96 -8.83
CA VAL A 49 6.38 8.91 -8.72
C VAL A 49 6.83 10.36 -8.90
N GLY A 50 8.14 10.66 -8.75
CA GLY A 50 8.69 11.99 -8.87
C GLY A 50 8.46 12.87 -7.63
N VAL A 51 8.42 12.24 -6.44
CA VAL A 51 8.26 12.92 -5.15
C VAL A 51 9.52 12.82 -4.30
N PRO A 52 9.72 13.72 -3.31
CA PRO A 52 10.92 13.67 -2.46
C PRO A 52 11.00 12.42 -1.60
N HIS A 53 9.87 11.89 -1.16
CA HIS A 53 9.79 10.76 -0.23
C HIS A 53 8.63 9.84 -0.56
N ALA A 54 8.82 8.55 -0.32
CA ALA A 54 7.77 7.55 -0.20
C ALA A 54 7.96 6.83 1.14
N ILE A 55 6.87 6.49 1.80
CA ILE A 55 6.88 5.87 3.12
C ILE A 55 6.07 4.59 3.04
N ALA A 56 6.71 3.47 3.33
CA ALA A 56 6.04 2.18 3.38
C ALA A 56 5.20 2.05 4.67
N CYS A 57 4.06 1.38 4.55
CA CYS A 57 3.18 1.09 5.67
C CYS A 57 2.59 -0.32 5.53
N ALA A 58 1.89 -0.80 6.56
CA ALA A 58 1.46 -2.18 6.64
C ALA A 58 0.38 -2.56 5.61
N SER A 59 -0.42 -1.59 5.14
CA SER A 59 -1.53 -1.85 4.22
C SER A 59 -1.98 -0.58 3.49
N GLY A 60 -2.74 -0.74 2.40
CA GLY A 60 -3.38 0.39 1.72
C GLY A 60 -4.40 1.12 2.63
N THR A 61 -5.02 0.43 3.58
CA THR A 61 -5.89 1.06 4.58
C THR A 61 -5.10 1.99 5.49
N ASP A 62 -3.93 1.53 5.96
CA ASP A 62 -3.05 2.36 6.77
C ASP A 62 -2.48 3.54 5.98
N ALA A 63 -2.17 3.34 4.70
CA ALA A 63 -1.73 4.43 3.82
C ALA A 63 -2.78 5.54 3.74
N LEU A 64 -4.04 5.20 3.52
CA LEU A 64 -5.15 6.15 3.51
C LEU A 64 -5.31 6.85 4.86
N LEU A 65 -5.30 6.08 5.95
CA LEU A 65 -5.45 6.61 7.30
C LEU A 65 -4.32 7.59 7.66
N LEU A 66 -3.07 7.21 7.39
CA LEU A 66 -1.90 8.04 7.69
C LEU A 66 -1.90 9.33 6.85
N ALA A 67 -2.22 9.23 5.55
CA ALA A 67 -2.31 10.39 4.68
C ALA A 67 -3.40 11.37 5.15
N LEU A 68 -4.57 10.86 5.53
CA LEU A 68 -5.66 11.69 6.02
C LEU A 68 -5.35 12.31 7.38
N ARG A 69 -4.70 11.56 8.28
CA ARG A 69 -4.27 12.11 9.58
C ARG A 69 -3.20 13.19 9.46
N ALA A 70 -2.34 13.09 8.43
CA ALA A 70 -1.34 14.12 8.17
C ALA A 70 -1.93 15.48 7.76
N LEU A 71 -3.22 15.52 7.38
CA LEU A 71 -3.95 16.74 7.12
C LEU A 71 -4.45 17.45 8.39
N ASP A 72 -4.33 16.81 9.56
CA ASP A 72 -4.74 17.32 10.88
C ASP A 72 -6.19 17.86 10.90
N PRO A 73 -7.20 17.01 10.62
CA PRO A 73 -8.57 17.46 10.45
C PRO A 73 -9.15 18.05 11.74
N ALA A 74 -9.86 19.16 11.57
CA ALA A 74 -10.63 19.76 12.65
C ALA A 74 -11.98 19.05 12.85
N PRO A 75 -12.59 19.13 14.04
CA PRO A 75 -13.92 18.60 14.27
C PRO A 75 -14.96 19.18 13.30
N GLY A 76 -15.61 18.31 12.52
CA GLY A 76 -16.61 18.66 11.52
C GLY A 76 -16.11 18.74 10.08
N ASP A 77 -14.81 18.56 9.86
CA ASP A 77 -14.26 18.45 8.49
C ASP A 77 -14.86 17.24 7.76
N GLU A 78 -15.10 17.42 6.48
CA GLU A 78 -15.74 16.42 5.62
C GLU A 78 -14.76 15.89 4.58
N ALA A 79 -14.92 14.59 4.26
CA ALA A 79 -14.25 13.95 3.16
C ALA A 79 -15.27 13.44 2.14
N VAL A 80 -15.21 13.97 0.92
CA VAL A 80 -16.04 13.51 -0.21
C VAL A 80 -15.46 12.22 -0.77
N LEU A 81 -16.25 11.17 -0.81
CA LEU A 81 -15.83 9.84 -1.17
C LEU A 81 -16.73 9.22 -2.24
N PRO A 82 -16.19 8.36 -3.14
CA PRO A 82 -17.02 7.61 -4.06
C PRO A 82 -17.87 6.59 -3.31
N ALA A 83 -19.18 6.55 -3.59
CA ALA A 83 -20.11 5.59 -2.97
C ALA A 83 -19.81 4.13 -3.37
N PHE A 84 -19.21 3.92 -4.55
CA PHE A 84 -18.80 2.60 -5.03
C PHE A 84 -17.29 2.43 -4.84
N ALA A 85 -16.89 2.04 -3.63
CA ALA A 85 -15.50 1.80 -3.27
C ALA A 85 -15.40 0.71 -2.19
N PHE A 86 -14.18 0.21 -1.98
CA PHE A 86 -13.90 -0.67 -0.84
C PHE A 86 -14.09 0.11 0.47
N PHE A 87 -14.59 -0.57 1.49
CA PHE A 87 -14.94 0.05 2.79
C PHE A 87 -13.78 0.83 3.43
N ALA A 88 -12.53 0.43 3.18
CA ALA A 88 -11.36 1.12 3.72
C ALA A 88 -11.35 2.63 3.39
N THR A 89 -11.93 3.05 2.27
CA THR A 89 -12.01 4.46 1.87
C THR A 89 -12.79 5.29 2.89
N ALA A 90 -14.01 4.86 3.23
CA ALA A 90 -14.83 5.53 4.24
C ALA A 90 -14.31 5.28 5.67
N GLY A 91 -13.86 4.06 5.95
CA GLY A 91 -13.31 3.68 7.26
C GLY A 91 -12.05 4.46 7.63
N ALA A 92 -11.15 4.70 6.68
CA ALA A 92 -9.96 5.51 6.92
C ALA A 92 -10.31 6.97 7.18
N ALA A 93 -11.26 7.57 6.41
CA ALA A 93 -11.72 8.93 6.63
C ALA A 93 -12.35 9.10 8.02
N TRP A 94 -13.24 8.17 8.38
CA TRP A 94 -13.87 8.17 9.71
C TRP A 94 -12.84 8.06 10.84
N ASN A 95 -11.91 7.10 10.74
CA ASN A 95 -10.86 6.88 11.75
C ASN A 95 -9.82 8.01 11.81
N ALA A 96 -9.66 8.76 10.72
CA ALA A 96 -8.82 9.96 10.71
C ALA A 96 -9.47 11.16 11.40
N GLY A 97 -10.79 11.16 11.58
CA GLY A 97 -11.54 12.25 12.20
C GLY A 97 -12.42 13.05 11.24
N PHE A 98 -12.45 12.68 9.95
CA PHE A 98 -13.34 13.28 8.97
C PHE A 98 -14.76 12.72 9.06
N ARG A 99 -15.73 13.50 8.63
CA ARG A 99 -17.08 13.03 8.31
C ARG A 99 -17.13 12.59 6.84
N PRO A 100 -17.30 11.29 6.54
CA PRO A 100 -17.48 10.83 5.16
C PRO A 100 -18.79 11.35 4.56
N VAL A 101 -18.75 11.89 3.35
CA VAL A 101 -19.90 12.39 2.59
C VAL A 101 -19.84 11.96 1.13
#